data_3643d1ef4b24cb57dc93fb9ac1543928
#
_entry.id   3643d1ef4b24cb57dc93fb9ac1543928
#
_cell.length_a   1.000
_cell.length_b   1.000
_cell.length_c   1.000
_cell.angle_alpha   90.00
_cell.angle_beta   90.00
_cell.angle_gamma   90.00
#
_symmetry.space_group_name_H-M   'P 1'
#
loop_
_entity.id
_entity.type
_entity.pdbx_description
1 polymer ?
#
loop_
_entity_poly.entity_id
_entity_poly.type
_entity_poly.pdbx_seq_one_letter_code
_entity_poly.pdbx_strand_id
1 'polypeptide(L)'
;MGRLDGKVCVITGAGGGMGREAALLFSEEGASVCAADVDLDAAEATAAQARDAFAHKVDVADEASVRAMMDATAARYDGIDVLYNNAGISPGDDASVLDTSVEAWERVQAVNTKGVFLCCKHGIPHLLARGGGSVINVASFVAILGAATSQIAYTASKGAVLSMSRELAVQFARQNVRVNALCPGPVETPLLLSIFGDDPAALERRRAHWPTGRLAKPREIVNGALFLASDESSYVTGSTFLVDGGLTAAYVTPE
;
A
#
# COMPACT_ATOMS: atom_id res chain seq x y z
N MET A 1 -13.91 -18.89 11.83
CA MET A 1 -12.67 -18.22 12.22
C MET A 1 -12.15 -17.52 11.00
N GLY A 2 -11.98 -16.19 11.08
CA GLY A 2 -11.46 -15.39 9.97
C GLY A 2 -9.94 -15.60 9.82
N ARG A 3 -9.39 -15.25 8.66
CA ARG A 3 -7.96 -15.43 8.34
C ARG A 3 -7.03 -14.52 9.18
N LEU A 4 -7.59 -13.47 9.81
CA LEU A 4 -6.89 -12.50 10.66
C LEU A 4 -7.46 -12.44 12.08
N ASP A 5 -8.14 -13.51 12.55
CA ASP A 5 -8.69 -13.53 13.89
C ASP A 5 -7.63 -13.21 14.95
N GLY A 6 -7.90 -12.18 15.78
CA GLY A 6 -7.02 -11.71 16.85
C GLY A 6 -5.77 -10.97 16.40
N LYS A 7 -5.60 -10.67 15.09
CA LYS A 7 -4.52 -9.83 14.58
C LYS A 7 -4.86 -8.35 14.69
N VAL A 8 -3.88 -7.53 15.00
CA VAL A 8 -3.98 -6.06 15.01
C VAL A 8 -3.28 -5.50 13.77
N CYS A 9 -4.03 -4.77 12.94
CA CYS A 9 -3.57 -4.27 11.66
C CYS A 9 -3.54 -2.74 11.63
N VAL A 10 -2.41 -2.14 11.25
CA VAL A 10 -2.31 -0.71 10.91
C VAL A 10 -2.38 -0.57 9.39
N ILE A 11 -3.30 0.26 8.90
CA ILE A 11 -3.52 0.50 7.48
C ILE A 11 -3.43 2.00 7.22
N THR A 12 -2.44 2.44 6.43
CA THR A 12 -2.30 3.83 6.02
C THR A 12 -2.96 4.11 4.68
N GLY A 13 -3.47 5.34 4.49
CA GLY A 13 -4.28 5.68 3.32
C GLY A 13 -5.65 4.99 3.34
N ALA A 14 -6.22 4.80 4.55
CA ALA A 14 -7.45 4.04 4.76
C ALA A 14 -8.72 4.84 4.47
N GLY A 15 -8.62 6.12 4.14
CA GLY A 15 -9.77 6.97 3.79
C GLY A 15 -10.40 6.62 2.43
N GLY A 16 -9.67 5.91 1.54
CA GLY A 16 -10.18 5.60 0.20
C GLY A 16 -9.48 4.44 -0.51
N GLY A 17 -9.97 4.10 -1.69
CA GLY A 17 -9.35 3.14 -2.59
C GLY A 17 -9.02 1.79 -1.95
N MET A 18 -7.78 1.32 -2.18
CA MET A 18 -7.31 0.03 -1.66
C MET A 18 -7.18 0.03 -0.13
N GLY A 19 -6.81 1.17 0.49
CA GLY A 19 -6.67 1.26 1.94
C GLY A 19 -8.00 1.10 2.66
N ARG A 20 -9.05 1.77 2.18
CA ARG A 20 -10.42 1.60 2.70
C ARG A 20 -10.89 0.16 2.53
N GLU A 21 -10.72 -0.42 1.34
CA GLU A 21 -11.11 -1.80 1.07
C GLU A 21 -10.36 -2.80 1.97
N ALA A 22 -9.06 -2.54 2.26
CA ALA A 22 -8.28 -3.36 3.17
C ALA A 22 -8.79 -3.26 4.61
N ALA A 23 -9.14 -2.07 5.08
CA ALA A 23 -9.68 -1.88 6.43
C ALA A 23 -10.97 -2.67 6.63
N LEU A 24 -11.85 -2.64 5.63
CA LEU A 24 -13.11 -3.39 5.67
C LEU A 24 -12.88 -4.90 5.61
N LEU A 25 -12.09 -5.38 4.62
CA LEU A 25 -11.83 -6.81 4.46
C LEU A 25 -11.08 -7.42 5.64
N PHE A 26 -10.04 -6.73 6.15
CA PHE A 26 -9.26 -7.26 7.27
C PHE A 26 -10.11 -7.35 8.53
N SER A 27 -10.99 -6.36 8.77
CA SER A 27 -11.95 -6.41 9.87
C SER A 27 -13.03 -7.49 9.67
N GLU A 28 -13.51 -7.73 8.43
CA GLU A 28 -14.39 -8.85 8.11
C GLU A 28 -13.74 -10.19 8.46
N GLU A 29 -12.42 -10.30 8.27
CA GLU A 29 -11.60 -11.48 8.54
C GLU A 29 -11.10 -11.58 9.99
N GLY A 30 -11.64 -10.75 10.89
CA GLY A 30 -11.44 -10.85 12.33
C GLY A 30 -10.31 -10.00 12.90
N ALA A 31 -9.71 -9.10 12.12
CA ALA A 31 -8.70 -8.19 12.63
C ALA A 31 -9.31 -7.00 13.38
N SER A 32 -8.59 -6.51 14.39
CA SER A 32 -8.73 -5.17 14.93
C SER A 32 -7.90 -4.18 14.09
N VAL A 33 -8.50 -3.09 13.59
CA VAL A 33 -7.90 -2.24 12.57
C VAL A 33 -7.70 -0.80 13.06
N CYS A 34 -6.50 -0.27 12.88
CA CYS A 34 -6.24 1.16 12.86
C CYS A 34 -6.39 1.64 11.40
N ALA A 35 -7.50 2.33 11.10
CA ALA A 35 -7.73 2.97 9.82
C ALA A 35 -7.12 4.38 9.85
N ALA A 36 -5.94 4.55 9.24
CA ALA A 36 -5.16 5.77 9.35
C ALA A 36 -5.10 6.52 8.02
N ASP A 37 -5.36 7.81 8.06
CA ASP A 37 -5.32 8.70 6.89
C ASP A 37 -4.95 10.14 7.28
N VAL A 38 -4.48 10.92 6.32
CA VAL A 38 -4.29 12.37 6.51
C VAL A 38 -5.64 13.09 6.60
N ASP A 39 -6.66 12.57 5.94
CA ASP A 39 -8.06 12.96 6.04
C ASP A 39 -8.75 12.11 7.13
N LEU A 40 -8.89 12.72 8.32
CA LEU A 40 -9.51 12.06 9.46
C LEU A 40 -10.98 11.69 9.19
N ASP A 41 -11.74 12.57 8.55
CA ASP A 41 -13.17 12.34 8.29
C ASP A 41 -13.36 11.12 7.38
N ALA A 42 -12.51 10.98 6.35
CA ALA A 42 -12.51 9.81 5.48
C ALA A 42 -12.11 8.51 6.21
N ALA A 43 -11.13 8.59 7.13
CA ALA A 43 -10.74 7.46 7.98
C ALA A 43 -11.87 7.06 8.95
N GLU A 44 -12.55 8.03 9.56
CA GLU A 44 -13.71 7.79 10.44
C GLU A 44 -14.88 7.15 9.69
N ALA A 45 -15.17 7.63 8.46
CA ALA A 45 -16.18 7.02 7.60
C ALA A 45 -15.85 5.56 7.24
N THR A 46 -14.57 5.22 7.11
CA THR A 46 -14.11 3.85 6.89
C THR A 46 -14.25 3.02 8.15
N ALA A 47 -13.74 3.50 9.29
CA ALA A 47 -13.78 2.80 10.56
C ALA A 47 -15.22 2.49 11.02
N ALA A 48 -16.15 3.41 10.78
CA ALA A 48 -17.57 3.23 11.11
C ALA A 48 -18.26 2.07 10.34
N GLN A 49 -17.69 1.63 9.23
CA GLN A 49 -18.20 0.52 8.41
C GLN A 49 -17.51 -0.82 8.71
N ALA A 50 -16.38 -0.79 9.41
CA ALA A 50 -15.64 -1.97 9.82
C ALA A 50 -16.25 -2.58 11.11
N ARG A 51 -16.00 -3.87 11.35
CA ARG A 51 -16.51 -4.57 12.54
C ARG A 51 -15.80 -4.15 13.82
N ASP A 52 -14.46 -4.03 13.74
CA ASP A 52 -13.60 -3.55 14.82
C ASP A 52 -12.50 -2.68 14.22
N ALA A 53 -12.68 -1.38 14.29
CA ALA A 53 -11.72 -0.41 13.81
C ALA A 53 -11.80 0.91 14.60
N PHE A 54 -10.70 1.65 14.58
CA PHE A 54 -10.70 3.06 14.96
C PHE A 54 -9.96 3.89 13.91
N ALA A 55 -10.36 5.14 13.78
CA ALA A 55 -9.70 6.08 12.89
C ALA A 55 -8.54 6.79 13.60
N HIS A 56 -7.46 7.05 12.86
CA HIS A 56 -6.36 7.85 13.33
C HIS A 56 -5.88 8.82 12.23
N LYS A 57 -5.75 10.11 12.59
CA LYS A 57 -5.17 11.08 11.66
C LYS A 57 -3.66 10.89 11.59
N VAL A 58 -3.11 10.68 10.39
CA VAL A 58 -1.67 10.54 10.18
C VAL A 58 -1.21 11.24 8.92
N ASP A 59 -0.17 12.07 9.04
CA ASP A 59 0.68 12.43 7.92
C ASP A 59 1.89 11.48 7.93
N VAL A 60 1.96 10.57 6.96
CA VAL A 60 3.06 9.60 6.87
C VAL A 60 4.41 10.24 6.57
N ALA A 61 4.44 11.48 6.08
CA ALA A 61 5.67 12.25 5.86
C ALA A 61 6.22 12.87 7.15
N ASP A 62 5.43 12.90 8.23
CA ASP A 62 5.82 13.41 9.55
C ASP A 62 6.13 12.26 10.53
N GLU A 63 7.36 12.19 11.00
CA GLU A 63 7.83 11.13 11.90
C GLU A 63 7.08 11.11 13.24
N ALA A 64 6.75 12.28 13.80
CA ALA A 64 6.04 12.36 15.08
C ALA A 64 4.59 11.85 14.92
N SER A 65 3.94 12.19 13.81
CA SER A 65 2.60 11.70 13.48
C SER A 65 2.55 10.18 13.32
N VAL A 66 3.52 9.60 12.60
CA VAL A 66 3.63 8.14 12.42
C VAL A 66 3.86 7.43 13.75
N ARG A 67 4.78 7.94 14.57
CA ARG A 67 5.03 7.36 15.90
C ARG A 67 3.79 7.38 16.77
N ALA A 68 3.08 8.51 16.83
CA ALA A 68 1.85 8.63 17.59
C ALA A 68 0.76 7.62 17.15
N MET A 69 0.63 7.38 15.84
CA MET A 69 -0.28 6.37 15.30
C MET A 69 0.08 4.96 15.79
N MET A 70 1.36 4.56 15.72
CA MET A 70 1.81 3.24 16.16
C MET A 70 1.61 3.06 17.67
N ASP A 71 2.00 4.06 18.46
CA ASP A 71 1.84 4.03 19.93
C ASP A 71 0.35 3.96 20.32
N ALA A 72 -0.52 4.74 19.68
CA ALA A 72 -1.96 4.72 19.94
C ALA A 72 -2.59 3.35 19.59
N THR A 73 -2.16 2.73 18.48
CA THR A 73 -2.65 1.41 18.08
C THR A 73 -2.21 0.34 19.08
N ALA A 74 -0.93 0.34 19.44
CA ALA A 74 -0.39 -0.61 20.40
C ALA A 74 -1.03 -0.45 21.80
N ALA A 75 -1.28 0.78 22.24
CA ALA A 75 -1.95 1.04 23.52
C ALA A 75 -3.41 0.58 23.52
N ARG A 76 -4.12 0.69 22.38
CA ARG A 76 -5.53 0.30 22.26
C ARG A 76 -5.74 -1.20 22.21
N TYR A 77 -4.86 -1.94 21.50
CA TYR A 77 -5.04 -3.35 21.16
C TYR A 77 -3.93 -4.27 21.68
N ASP A 78 -3.08 -3.77 22.57
CA ASP A 78 -1.98 -4.52 23.18
C ASP A 78 -0.95 -5.06 22.15
N GLY A 79 -0.66 -4.26 21.11
CA GLY A 79 0.38 -4.57 20.11
C GLY A 79 -0.07 -4.37 18.66
N ILE A 80 0.81 -4.76 17.73
CA ILE A 80 0.58 -4.70 16.28
C ILE A 80 1.13 -5.99 15.67
N ASP A 81 0.35 -6.60 14.76
CA ASP A 81 0.72 -7.82 14.06
C ASP A 81 0.96 -7.58 12.55
N VAL A 82 0.27 -6.59 11.96
CA VAL A 82 0.34 -6.32 10.52
C VAL A 82 0.48 -4.82 10.25
N LEU A 83 1.42 -4.46 9.37
CA LEU A 83 1.55 -3.14 8.77
C LEU A 83 1.17 -3.21 7.30
N TYR A 84 0.11 -2.53 6.90
CA TYR A 84 -0.24 -2.32 5.50
C TYR A 84 0.06 -0.87 5.11
N ASN A 85 1.28 -0.64 4.62
CA ASN A 85 1.81 0.66 4.22
C ASN A 85 1.32 0.98 2.81
N ASN A 86 0.10 1.52 2.72
CA ASN A 86 -0.62 1.75 1.47
C ASN A 86 -0.67 3.24 1.07
N ALA A 87 -0.56 4.17 2.02
CA ALA A 87 -0.58 5.60 1.72
C ALA A 87 0.42 5.96 0.61
N GLY A 88 -0.04 6.73 -0.37
CA GLY A 88 0.77 7.17 -1.50
C GLY A 88 0.04 8.15 -2.39
N ILE A 89 0.81 8.97 -3.10
CA ILE A 89 0.34 9.99 -4.03
C ILE A 89 0.98 9.82 -5.40
N SER A 90 0.26 10.26 -6.45
CA SER A 90 0.73 10.40 -7.82
C SER A 90 0.12 11.69 -8.37
N PRO A 91 0.70 12.85 -8.07
CA PRO A 91 0.15 14.15 -8.46
C PRO A 91 0.33 14.42 -9.95
N GLY A 92 -0.54 15.23 -10.53
CA GLY A 92 -0.55 15.53 -11.97
C GLY A 92 0.63 16.38 -12.46
N ASP A 93 1.40 16.98 -11.56
CA ASP A 93 2.63 17.74 -11.85
C ASP A 93 3.92 16.86 -11.79
N ASP A 94 3.77 15.55 -11.56
CA ASP A 94 4.82 14.54 -11.77
C ASP A 94 4.77 14.06 -13.23
N ALA A 95 5.75 14.49 -14.01
CA ALA A 95 5.80 14.28 -15.46
C ALA A 95 7.16 13.71 -15.91
N SER A 96 7.72 14.23 -17.02
CA SER A 96 9.06 13.82 -17.46
C SER A 96 10.14 14.36 -16.52
N VAL A 97 11.34 13.80 -16.61
CA VAL A 97 12.51 14.27 -15.82
C VAL A 97 12.87 15.74 -16.11
N LEU A 98 12.45 16.26 -17.27
CA LEU A 98 12.72 17.63 -17.67
C LEU A 98 11.65 18.61 -17.13
N ASP A 99 10.44 18.13 -16.87
CA ASP A 99 9.28 18.95 -16.53
C ASP A 99 8.86 18.84 -15.06
N THR A 100 9.26 17.76 -14.37
CA THR A 100 8.98 17.58 -12.94
C THR A 100 9.83 18.52 -12.10
N SER A 101 9.19 19.38 -11.32
CA SER A 101 9.92 20.27 -10.40
C SER A 101 10.54 19.50 -9.23
N VAL A 102 11.57 20.10 -8.61
CA VAL A 102 12.19 19.51 -7.40
C VAL A 102 11.18 19.41 -6.28
N GLU A 103 10.29 20.37 -6.14
CA GLU A 103 9.24 20.40 -5.12
C GLU A 103 8.21 19.27 -5.32
N ALA A 104 7.81 18.99 -6.58
CA ALA A 104 6.95 17.86 -6.89
C ALA A 104 7.65 16.53 -6.58
N TRP A 105 8.92 16.40 -6.96
CA TRP A 105 9.75 15.25 -6.62
C TRP A 105 9.82 15.02 -5.11
N GLU A 106 10.21 16.04 -4.34
CA GLU A 106 10.37 15.94 -2.88
C GLU A 106 9.05 15.58 -2.19
N ARG A 107 7.93 16.16 -2.63
CA ARG A 107 6.60 15.85 -2.10
C ARG A 107 6.24 14.37 -2.30
N VAL A 108 6.49 13.83 -3.49
CA VAL A 108 6.24 12.41 -3.79
C VAL A 108 7.16 11.51 -2.96
N GLN A 109 8.46 11.83 -2.87
CA GLN A 109 9.39 11.04 -2.06
C GLN A 109 9.06 11.11 -0.57
N ALA A 110 8.61 12.26 -0.06
CA ALA A 110 8.23 12.43 1.34
C ALA A 110 7.08 11.49 1.74
N VAL A 111 6.06 11.37 0.89
CA VAL A 111 4.91 10.49 1.17
C VAL A 111 5.23 9.04 0.83
N ASN A 112 5.64 8.76 -0.42
CA ASN A 112 5.69 7.39 -0.94
C ASN A 112 6.91 6.60 -0.46
N THR A 113 8.05 7.26 -0.25
CA THR A 113 9.31 6.60 0.13
C THR A 113 9.58 6.77 1.62
N LYS A 114 9.72 8.03 2.08
CA LYS A 114 10.00 8.34 3.49
C LYS A 114 8.85 7.89 4.38
N GLY A 115 7.58 8.05 3.94
CA GLY A 115 6.42 7.59 4.71
C GLY A 115 6.44 6.09 4.98
N VAL A 116 6.74 5.26 3.98
CA VAL A 116 6.89 3.80 4.16
C VAL A 116 8.06 3.49 5.10
N PHE A 117 9.20 4.18 4.93
CA PHE A 117 10.34 4.03 5.85
C PHE A 117 9.95 4.34 7.30
N LEU A 118 9.26 5.46 7.54
CA LEU A 118 8.84 5.86 8.90
C LEU A 118 7.84 4.86 9.51
N CYS A 119 6.88 4.37 8.71
CA CYS A 119 5.94 3.35 9.15
C CYS A 119 6.67 2.05 9.53
N CYS A 120 7.65 1.61 8.75
CA CYS A 120 8.48 0.46 9.08
C CYS A 120 9.34 0.72 10.32
N LYS A 121 9.99 1.89 10.41
CA LYS A 121 10.87 2.28 11.54
C LYS A 121 10.14 2.22 12.88
N HIS A 122 8.93 2.76 12.94
CA HIS A 122 8.15 2.85 14.18
C HIS A 122 7.20 1.67 14.40
N GLY A 123 6.81 0.94 13.36
CA GLY A 123 5.91 -0.20 13.46
C GLY A 123 6.62 -1.53 13.73
N ILE A 124 7.77 -1.79 13.09
CA ILE A 124 8.50 -3.07 13.27
C ILE A 124 8.85 -3.37 14.75
N PRO A 125 9.24 -2.41 15.59
CA PRO A 125 9.45 -2.68 17.03
C PRO A 125 8.23 -3.29 17.73
N HIS A 126 7.01 -2.88 17.37
CA HIS A 126 5.78 -3.44 17.93
C HIS A 126 5.55 -4.88 17.42
N LEU A 127 5.86 -5.17 16.14
CA LEU A 127 5.80 -6.54 15.63
C LEU A 127 6.79 -7.45 16.35
N LEU A 128 8.02 -6.97 16.60
CA LEU A 128 9.04 -7.71 17.34
C LEU A 128 8.60 -8.00 18.77
N ALA A 129 7.96 -7.04 19.43
CA ALA A 129 7.42 -7.21 20.79
C ALA A 129 6.30 -8.28 20.84
N ARG A 130 5.58 -8.49 19.73
CA ARG A 130 4.57 -9.55 19.56
C ARG A 130 5.15 -10.91 19.16
N GLY A 131 6.48 -10.99 18.92
CA GLY A 131 7.17 -12.22 18.49
C GLY A 131 7.18 -12.42 16.98
N GLY A 132 6.86 -11.40 16.21
CA GLY A 132 6.85 -11.41 14.74
C GLY A 132 5.63 -10.75 14.15
N GLY A 133 5.51 -10.79 12.82
CA GLY A 133 4.36 -10.20 12.12
C GLY A 133 4.58 -10.05 10.62
N SER A 134 3.70 -9.29 9.97
CA SER A 134 3.74 -9.06 8.52
C SER A 134 3.76 -7.58 8.17
N VAL A 135 4.71 -7.19 7.34
CA VAL A 135 4.78 -5.86 6.71
C VAL A 135 4.48 -6.01 5.22
N ILE A 136 3.51 -5.26 4.75
CA ILE A 136 3.10 -5.23 3.35
C ILE A 136 3.27 -3.79 2.86
N ASN A 137 4.28 -3.55 2.05
CA ASN A 137 4.55 -2.25 1.46
C ASN A 137 3.95 -2.18 0.06
N VAL A 138 3.05 -1.24 -0.18
CA VAL A 138 2.43 -1.08 -1.50
C VAL A 138 3.39 -0.33 -2.43
N ALA A 139 4.06 -1.13 -3.28
CA ALA A 139 4.84 -0.64 -4.41
C ALA A 139 3.91 -0.39 -5.63
N SER A 140 4.27 -0.87 -6.80
CA SER A 140 3.49 -0.79 -8.03
C SER A 140 4.15 -1.65 -9.11
N PHE A 141 3.43 -2.01 -10.17
CA PHE A 141 4.02 -2.58 -11.38
C PHE A 141 5.08 -1.66 -12.01
N VAL A 142 4.96 -0.33 -11.86
CA VAL A 142 5.96 0.63 -12.37
C VAL A 142 7.30 0.59 -11.61
N ALA A 143 7.39 -0.12 -10.50
CA ALA A 143 8.67 -0.44 -9.86
C ALA A 143 9.50 -1.44 -10.68
N ILE A 144 8.87 -2.10 -11.68
CA ILE A 144 9.45 -3.18 -12.51
C ILE A 144 9.50 -2.76 -13.96
N LEU A 145 8.47 -2.04 -14.44
CA LEU A 145 8.35 -1.52 -15.79
C LEU A 145 8.38 0.01 -15.77
N GLY A 146 8.76 0.63 -16.90
CA GLY A 146 8.51 2.05 -17.10
C GLY A 146 7.02 2.33 -17.27
N ALA A 147 6.57 3.51 -16.86
CA ALA A 147 5.20 3.94 -17.06
C ALA A 147 4.95 4.41 -18.50
N ALA A 148 3.77 4.14 -19.05
CA ALA A 148 3.37 4.62 -20.38
C ALA A 148 3.18 6.15 -20.42
N THR A 149 2.84 6.77 -19.29
CA THR A 149 2.84 8.22 -19.11
C THR A 149 3.94 8.57 -18.13
N SER A 150 4.74 9.60 -18.45
CA SER A 150 5.84 10.02 -17.60
C SER A 150 5.34 10.39 -16.20
N GLN A 151 5.99 9.84 -15.19
CA GLN A 151 5.74 10.04 -13.75
C GLN A 151 7.01 9.67 -12.99
N ILE A 152 8.07 10.45 -13.19
CA ILE A 152 9.42 10.08 -12.76
C ILE A 152 9.54 9.91 -11.24
N ALA A 153 8.92 10.84 -10.48
CA ALA A 153 8.99 10.82 -9.02
C ALA A 153 8.23 9.60 -8.43
N TYR A 154 7.02 9.34 -8.95
CA TYR A 154 6.22 8.19 -8.54
C TYR A 154 6.94 6.87 -8.84
N THR A 155 7.40 6.70 -10.09
CA THR A 155 8.11 5.48 -10.51
C THR A 155 9.35 5.24 -9.65
N ALA A 156 10.17 6.26 -9.42
CA ALA A 156 11.34 6.16 -8.56
C ALA A 156 10.97 5.80 -7.11
N SER A 157 9.91 6.41 -6.56
CA SER A 157 9.42 6.13 -5.21
C SER A 157 8.99 4.67 -5.05
N LYS A 158 8.30 4.10 -6.05
CA LYS A 158 7.83 2.71 -6.00
C LYS A 158 8.98 1.71 -6.18
N GLY A 159 10.02 2.07 -6.95
CA GLY A 159 11.27 1.33 -7.00
C GLY A 159 12.01 1.32 -5.66
N ALA A 160 12.06 2.45 -4.97
CA ALA A 160 12.64 2.55 -3.63
C ALA A 160 11.90 1.67 -2.61
N VAL A 161 10.56 1.68 -2.61
CA VAL A 161 9.74 0.82 -1.75
C VAL A 161 10.01 -0.67 -2.01
N LEU A 162 10.12 -1.08 -3.28
CA LEU A 162 10.44 -2.45 -3.65
C LEU A 162 11.81 -2.88 -3.09
N SER A 163 12.85 -2.05 -3.25
CA SER A 163 14.19 -2.35 -2.76
C SER A 163 14.26 -2.36 -1.24
N MET A 164 13.62 -1.39 -0.57
CA MET A 164 13.53 -1.31 0.90
C MET A 164 12.83 -2.56 1.48
N SER A 165 11.79 -3.06 0.82
CA SER A 165 11.08 -4.25 1.29
C SER A 165 11.96 -5.50 1.29
N ARG A 166 12.83 -5.65 0.30
CA ARG A 166 13.81 -6.76 0.24
C ARG A 166 14.86 -6.66 1.34
N GLU A 167 15.39 -5.46 1.58
CA GLU A 167 16.37 -5.20 2.65
C GLU A 167 15.79 -5.54 4.01
N LEU A 168 14.60 -5.00 4.34
CA LEU A 168 13.92 -5.26 5.60
C LEU A 168 13.55 -6.75 5.76
N ALA A 169 13.15 -7.42 4.68
CA ALA A 169 12.84 -8.85 4.72
C ALA A 169 14.03 -9.70 5.18
N VAL A 170 15.21 -9.44 4.63
CA VAL A 170 16.43 -10.16 5.00
C VAL A 170 16.86 -9.81 6.43
N GLN A 171 16.76 -8.52 6.80
CA GLN A 171 17.17 -8.04 8.11
C GLN A 171 16.35 -8.67 9.25
N PHE A 172 15.03 -8.83 9.08
CA PHE A 172 14.13 -9.25 10.14
C PHE A 172 13.59 -10.68 10.03
N ALA A 173 13.98 -11.45 9.00
CA ALA A 173 13.49 -12.81 8.78
C ALA A 173 13.68 -13.74 9.97
N ARG A 174 14.86 -13.70 10.64
CA ARG A 174 15.14 -14.54 11.81
C ARG A 174 14.38 -14.13 13.08
N GLN A 175 13.73 -12.98 13.04
CA GLN A 175 12.91 -12.43 14.14
C GLN A 175 11.42 -12.61 13.83
N ASN A 176 11.09 -13.51 12.87
CA ASN A 176 9.72 -13.84 12.48
C ASN A 176 8.92 -12.63 11.93
N VAL A 177 9.60 -11.62 11.38
CA VAL A 177 8.93 -10.53 10.67
C VAL A 177 9.11 -10.73 9.18
N ARG A 178 7.99 -10.89 8.48
CA ARG A 178 7.93 -10.99 7.03
C ARG A 178 7.70 -9.61 6.42
N VAL A 179 8.43 -9.28 5.37
CA VAL A 179 8.26 -8.01 4.66
C VAL A 179 8.13 -8.27 3.17
N ASN A 180 7.04 -7.85 2.57
CA ASN A 180 6.78 -8.06 1.14
C ASN A 180 6.36 -6.77 0.45
N ALA A 181 6.77 -6.62 -0.81
CA ALA A 181 6.30 -5.56 -1.67
C ALA A 181 5.10 -6.06 -2.50
N LEU A 182 3.91 -5.53 -2.21
CA LEU A 182 2.73 -5.72 -3.05
C LEU A 182 2.83 -4.77 -4.25
N CYS A 183 2.77 -5.32 -5.45
CA CYS A 183 2.89 -4.59 -6.72
C CYS A 183 1.58 -4.68 -7.52
N PRO A 184 0.62 -3.79 -7.27
CA PRO A 184 -0.61 -3.75 -8.04
C PRO A 184 -0.38 -3.35 -9.49
N GLY A 185 -1.20 -3.88 -10.40
CA GLY A 185 -1.43 -3.33 -11.73
C GLY A 185 -2.37 -2.11 -11.67
N PRO A 186 -2.96 -1.71 -12.81
CA PRO A 186 -3.96 -0.64 -12.86
C PRO A 186 -5.23 -1.03 -12.09
N VAL A 187 -5.59 -0.24 -11.07
CA VAL A 187 -6.72 -0.50 -10.16
C VAL A 187 -7.74 0.63 -10.27
N GLU A 188 -9.02 0.29 -10.31
CA GLU A 188 -10.12 1.24 -10.32
C GLU A 188 -10.23 1.96 -8.96
N THR A 189 -9.41 3.01 -8.80
CA THR A 189 -9.34 3.86 -7.60
C THR A 189 -9.49 5.33 -7.98
N PRO A 190 -9.94 6.19 -7.04
CA PRO A 190 -9.96 7.64 -7.27
C PRO A 190 -8.61 8.18 -7.76
N LEU A 191 -7.49 7.68 -7.22
CA LEU A 191 -6.14 8.07 -7.63
C LEU A 191 -5.89 7.76 -9.11
N LEU A 192 -6.20 6.55 -9.59
CA LEU A 192 -5.98 6.21 -10.99
C LEU A 192 -6.93 6.97 -11.92
N LEU A 193 -8.20 7.09 -11.53
CA LEU A 193 -9.20 7.79 -12.33
C LEU A 193 -8.86 9.28 -12.50
N SER A 194 -8.29 9.93 -11.47
CA SER A 194 -7.84 11.33 -11.57
C SER A 194 -6.70 11.53 -12.58
N ILE A 195 -5.87 10.51 -12.83
CA ILE A 195 -4.78 10.57 -13.83
C ILE A 195 -5.33 10.57 -15.26
N PHE A 196 -6.46 9.90 -15.50
CA PHE A 196 -7.07 9.86 -16.83
C PHE A 196 -7.93 11.09 -17.14
N GLY A 197 -8.36 11.84 -16.11
CA GLY A 197 -9.25 12.98 -16.27
C GLY A 197 -10.52 12.61 -17.03
N ASP A 198 -11.01 13.55 -17.86
CA ASP A 198 -12.22 13.37 -18.65
C ASP A 198 -11.93 12.83 -20.08
N ASP A 199 -10.76 12.16 -20.31
CA ASP A 199 -10.43 11.56 -21.61
C ASP A 199 -10.69 10.05 -21.63
N PRO A 200 -11.88 9.58 -22.06
CA PRO A 200 -12.19 8.15 -22.21
C PRO A 200 -11.23 7.43 -23.15
N ALA A 201 -10.69 8.13 -24.16
CA ALA A 201 -9.75 7.56 -25.11
C ALA A 201 -8.40 7.25 -24.47
N ALA A 202 -8.01 7.98 -23.42
CA ALA A 202 -6.78 7.68 -22.67
C ALA A 202 -6.85 6.32 -21.96
N LEU A 203 -8.01 5.98 -21.42
CA LEU A 203 -8.25 4.67 -20.78
C LEU A 203 -8.24 3.56 -21.83
N GLU A 204 -8.94 3.76 -22.96
CA GLU A 204 -9.06 2.75 -24.02
C GLU A 204 -7.70 2.46 -24.68
N ARG A 205 -6.88 3.48 -24.93
CA ARG A 205 -5.52 3.27 -25.45
C ARG A 205 -4.66 2.38 -24.55
N ARG A 206 -4.89 2.42 -23.23
CA ARG A 206 -4.16 1.58 -22.26
C ARG A 206 -4.75 0.18 -22.11
N ARG A 207 -6.07 0.04 -22.29
CA ARG A 207 -6.77 -1.23 -22.21
C ARG A 207 -6.17 -2.29 -23.15
N ALA A 208 -5.74 -1.89 -24.36
CA ALA A 208 -5.09 -2.77 -25.32
C ALA A 208 -3.81 -3.46 -24.76
N HIS A 209 -3.18 -2.89 -23.74
CA HIS A 209 -1.97 -3.43 -23.12
C HIS A 209 -2.23 -4.25 -21.86
N TRP A 210 -3.47 -4.34 -21.39
CA TRP A 210 -3.83 -5.13 -20.22
C TRP A 210 -4.28 -6.53 -20.64
N PRO A 211 -3.56 -7.61 -20.26
CA PRO A 211 -3.93 -8.97 -20.67
C PRO A 211 -5.35 -9.35 -20.24
N THR A 212 -5.83 -8.82 -19.10
CA THR A 212 -7.20 -9.04 -18.62
C THR A 212 -8.24 -8.15 -19.31
N GLY A 213 -7.84 -7.17 -20.13
CA GLY A 213 -8.72 -6.22 -20.80
C GLY A 213 -9.49 -5.25 -19.90
N ARG A 214 -9.19 -5.19 -18.61
CA ARG A 214 -9.89 -4.35 -17.62
C ARG A 214 -8.99 -3.89 -16.47
N LEU A 215 -9.44 -2.86 -15.78
CA LEU A 215 -8.89 -2.48 -14.47
C LEU A 215 -9.19 -3.57 -13.43
N ALA A 216 -8.30 -3.72 -12.47
CA ALA A 216 -8.59 -4.50 -11.27
C ALA A 216 -9.55 -3.73 -10.35
N LYS A 217 -10.42 -4.45 -9.64
CA LYS A 217 -11.16 -3.87 -8.51
C LYS A 217 -10.27 -3.83 -7.28
N PRO A 218 -10.43 -2.83 -6.38
CA PRO A 218 -9.64 -2.77 -5.14
C PRO A 218 -9.63 -4.09 -4.36
N ARG A 219 -10.76 -4.77 -4.25
CA ARG A 219 -10.87 -6.07 -3.57
C ARG A 219 -9.93 -7.14 -4.14
N GLU A 220 -9.69 -7.15 -5.45
CA GLU A 220 -8.82 -8.15 -6.08
C GLU A 220 -7.36 -7.98 -5.64
N ILE A 221 -6.91 -6.73 -5.48
CA ILE A 221 -5.58 -6.42 -4.94
C ILE A 221 -5.50 -6.72 -3.44
N VAL A 222 -6.54 -6.34 -2.71
CA VAL A 222 -6.59 -6.50 -1.25
C VAL A 222 -6.67 -7.97 -0.84
N ASN A 223 -7.23 -8.85 -1.66
CA ASN A 223 -7.14 -10.31 -1.44
C ASN A 223 -5.68 -10.80 -1.42
N GLY A 224 -4.81 -10.23 -2.26
CA GLY A 224 -3.37 -10.49 -2.21
C GLY A 224 -2.73 -9.94 -0.92
N ALA A 225 -3.14 -8.75 -0.48
CA ALA A 225 -2.70 -8.19 0.80
C ALA A 225 -3.18 -9.04 1.99
N LEU A 226 -4.41 -9.53 1.97
CA LEU A 226 -4.96 -10.43 2.98
C LEU A 226 -4.15 -11.74 3.09
N PHE A 227 -3.78 -12.35 1.95
CA PHE A 227 -2.88 -13.50 1.94
C PHE A 227 -1.55 -13.18 2.62
N LEU A 228 -0.92 -12.05 2.25
CA LEU A 228 0.36 -11.63 2.84
C LEU A 228 0.25 -11.28 4.33
N ALA A 229 -0.90 -10.78 4.79
CA ALA A 229 -1.17 -10.47 6.19
C ALA A 229 -1.37 -11.73 7.04
N SER A 230 -1.93 -12.78 6.46
CA SER A 230 -2.31 -14.02 7.15
C SER A 230 -1.13 -14.98 7.37
N ASP A 231 -1.32 -15.98 8.21
CA ASP A 231 -0.34 -17.03 8.48
C ASP A 231 -0.17 -18.00 7.30
N GLU A 232 -1.07 -17.97 6.30
CA GLU A 232 -0.93 -18.74 5.06
C GLU A 232 0.32 -18.38 4.27
N SER A 233 0.82 -17.15 4.43
CA SER A 233 2.05 -16.67 3.81
C SER A 233 3.29 -16.76 4.72
N SER A 234 3.28 -17.68 5.70
CA SER A 234 4.35 -17.82 6.72
C SER A 234 5.75 -18.03 6.14
N TYR A 235 5.88 -18.52 4.90
CA TYR A 235 7.16 -18.71 4.23
C TYR A 235 7.39 -17.71 3.08
N VAL A 236 6.60 -16.61 3.02
CA VAL A 236 6.70 -15.57 1.98
C VAL A 236 7.27 -14.30 2.59
N THR A 237 8.55 -14.00 2.28
CA THR A 237 9.22 -12.75 2.66
C THR A 237 10.18 -12.32 1.57
N GLY A 238 10.41 -11.01 1.41
CA GLY A 238 11.25 -10.43 0.35
C GLY A 238 10.65 -10.52 -1.06
N SER A 239 9.38 -10.91 -1.17
CA SER A 239 8.72 -11.12 -2.44
C SER A 239 8.36 -9.81 -3.14
N THR A 240 8.50 -9.82 -4.46
CA THR A 240 7.82 -8.90 -5.37
C THR A 240 6.48 -9.52 -5.72
N PHE A 241 5.46 -9.23 -4.92
CA PHE A 241 4.16 -9.89 -5.02
C PHE A 241 3.26 -9.15 -6.01
N LEU A 242 3.22 -9.65 -7.24
CA LEU A 242 2.46 -9.06 -8.34
C LEU A 242 0.97 -9.44 -8.25
N VAL A 243 0.11 -8.43 -8.35
CA VAL A 243 -1.33 -8.57 -8.56
C VAL A 243 -1.72 -7.56 -9.65
N ASP A 244 -1.34 -7.87 -10.88
CA ASP A 244 -1.30 -6.91 -11.99
C ASP A 244 -2.06 -7.36 -13.25
N GLY A 245 -2.80 -8.46 -13.17
CA GLY A 245 -3.54 -9.01 -14.31
C GLY A 245 -2.65 -9.51 -15.45
N GLY A 246 -1.37 -9.82 -15.16
CA GLY A 246 -0.40 -10.30 -16.13
C GLY A 246 0.32 -9.18 -16.90
N LEU A 247 0.14 -7.91 -16.52
CA LEU A 247 0.71 -6.76 -17.22
C LEU A 247 2.24 -6.83 -17.34
N THR A 248 2.94 -7.28 -16.28
CA THR A 248 4.40 -7.42 -16.29
C THR A 248 4.90 -8.73 -16.89
N ALA A 249 4.02 -9.67 -17.20
CA ALA A 249 4.37 -11.01 -17.68
C ALA A 249 4.27 -11.16 -19.21
N ALA A 250 3.50 -10.30 -19.88
CA ALA A 250 3.19 -10.49 -21.29
C ALA A 250 3.53 -9.29 -22.16
N TYR A 251 3.97 -9.55 -23.38
CA TYR A 251 3.93 -8.62 -24.49
C TYR A 251 2.57 -8.75 -25.15
N VAL A 252 1.77 -7.68 -25.08
CA VAL A 252 0.40 -7.65 -25.63
C VAL A 252 0.34 -6.68 -26.82
N THR A 253 -0.23 -7.13 -27.92
CA THR A 253 -0.55 -6.30 -29.07
C THR A 253 -2.07 -6.16 -29.19
N PRO A 254 -2.60 -5.01 -29.67
CA PRO A 254 -3.99 -4.89 -30.05
C PRO A 254 -4.37 -5.94 -31.09
N GLU A 255 -5.54 -6.55 -30.94
CA GLU A 255 -6.13 -7.43 -31.95
C GLU A 255 -6.69 -6.61 -33.13
#